data_0c555e64ea9ffc70a2ee003a00b20554
#
_entry.id   0c555e64ea9ffc70a2ee003a00b20554
#
_cell.length_a   1.000
_cell.length_b   1.000
_cell.length_c   1.000
_cell.angle_alpha   90.00
_cell.angle_beta   90.00
_cell.angle_gamma   90.00
#
_symmetry.space_group_name_H-M   'P 1'
#
loop_
_entity.id
_entity.type
_entity.pdbx_description
1 polymer ?
#
loop_
_entity_poly.entity_id
_entity_poly.type
_entity_poly.pdbx_seq_one_letter_code
_entity_poly.pdbx_strand_id
1 'polypeptide(L)'
;MEIKDMLLTLSNYNRPGTKRKSTTAVACHYIGNPGTSALANRNWFESLQNGAGTKASCHYIIGLDGEILRLIPEDEISWCTNSANSYTISIEACHPDRTGVFTDLTYKAYVDLCADICSRWGLDPLHGGLIRHYDVTGKVCPKWFADYPAAWEQFKREVAKAMQAVYEIGWNKDKNGWWYADTETTCHRSCWKIINNHKYYFNSDGYAVTDWQKIDGTWYYFEPRAGHDLECALYVSDAVGRQEIGLF
;
A
#
# COMPACT_ATOMS: atom_id res chain seq x y z
N MET A 1 -6.38 8.10 -1.30
CA MET A 1 -5.76 8.28 -2.63
C MET A 1 -6.83 8.07 -3.69
N GLU A 2 -7.04 9.03 -4.59
CA GLU A 2 -7.99 8.93 -5.70
C GLU A 2 -7.22 8.59 -6.98
N ILE A 3 -7.68 7.58 -7.73
CA ILE A 3 -7.10 7.18 -9.02
C ILE A 3 -8.16 7.37 -10.10
N LYS A 4 -7.83 8.17 -11.12
CA LYS A 4 -8.71 8.43 -12.25
C LYS A 4 -8.39 7.48 -13.40
N ASP A 5 -9.39 6.70 -13.83
CA ASP A 5 -9.26 5.82 -14.99
C ASP A 5 -9.31 6.64 -16.29
N MET A 6 -8.22 6.54 -17.06
CA MET A 6 -8.08 7.12 -18.40
C MET A 6 -7.36 6.12 -19.32
N LEU A 7 -7.96 4.93 -19.44
CA LEU A 7 -7.36 3.81 -20.15
C LEU A 7 -7.01 4.16 -21.59
N LEU A 8 -5.85 3.67 -22.05
CA LEU A 8 -5.41 3.78 -23.44
C LEU A 8 -6.24 2.86 -24.33
N THR A 9 -6.42 3.26 -25.57
CA THR A 9 -7.01 2.42 -26.63
C THR A 9 -6.11 1.20 -26.87
N LEU A 10 -6.73 0.03 -27.06
CA LEU A 10 -6.01 -1.21 -27.36
C LEU A 10 -5.23 -1.07 -28.68
N SER A 11 -3.92 -1.26 -28.61
CA SER A 11 -3.02 -1.23 -29.75
C SER A 11 -1.68 -1.89 -29.39
N ASN A 12 -1.04 -2.54 -30.35
CA ASN A 12 0.28 -3.14 -30.18
C ASN A 12 1.40 -2.13 -29.85
N TYR A 13 1.14 -0.83 -29.98
CA TYR A 13 2.13 0.23 -29.79
C TYR A 13 2.07 0.88 -28.40
N ASN A 14 0.89 0.88 -27.77
CA ASN A 14 0.72 1.47 -26.45
C ASN A 14 0.09 0.50 -25.42
N ARG A 15 -1.04 -0.13 -25.73
CA ARG A 15 -1.73 -1.08 -24.84
C ARG A 15 -2.06 -2.37 -25.59
N PRO A 16 -1.20 -3.39 -25.52
CA PRO A 16 -1.41 -4.63 -26.28
C PRO A 16 -2.55 -5.51 -25.75
N GLY A 17 -3.07 -5.26 -24.55
CA GLY A 17 -4.11 -6.07 -23.92
C GLY A 17 -3.61 -7.45 -23.45
N THR A 18 -2.31 -7.69 -23.54
CA THR A 18 -1.70 -8.97 -23.12
C THR A 18 -1.67 -9.07 -21.61
N LYS A 19 -2.23 -10.14 -21.06
CA LYS A 19 -2.22 -10.37 -19.61
C LYS A 19 -0.83 -10.81 -19.14
N ARG A 20 -0.43 -10.31 -17.98
CA ARG A 20 0.80 -10.67 -17.30
C ARG A 20 0.62 -11.99 -16.53
N LYS A 21 1.65 -12.82 -16.49
CA LYS A 21 1.61 -14.11 -15.78
C LYS A 21 1.86 -13.95 -14.27
N SER A 22 2.66 -12.97 -13.89
CA SER A 22 2.99 -12.67 -12.48
C SER A 22 3.33 -11.19 -12.34
N THR A 23 3.20 -10.68 -11.12
CA THR A 23 3.70 -9.36 -10.73
C THR A 23 4.66 -9.56 -9.58
N THR A 24 5.91 -9.17 -9.76
CA THR A 24 6.96 -9.34 -8.75
C THR A 24 7.62 -8.04 -8.34
N ALA A 25 7.35 -6.94 -9.06
CA ALA A 25 7.84 -5.62 -8.71
C ALA A 25 6.99 -4.49 -9.31
N VAL A 26 7.12 -3.32 -8.71
CA VAL A 26 6.75 -2.01 -9.29
C VAL A 26 7.99 -1.41 -9.93
N ALA A 27 7.92 -1.05 -11.21
CA ALA A 27 8.97 -0.35 -11.91
C ALA A 27 8.75 1.17 -11.86
N CYS A 28 9.67 1.85 -11.20
CA CYS A 28 9.64 3.29 -11.00
C CYS A 28 10.34 4.03 -12.14
N HIS A 29 9.65 5.02 -12.70
CA HIS A 29 10.12 5.89 -13.77
C HIS A 29 9.86 7.37 -13.45
N TYR A 30 10.42 8.24 -14.27
CA TYR A 30 10.06 9.64 -14.37
C TYR A 30 9.80 10.00 -15.82
N ILE A 31 8.86 10.91 -16.07
CA ILE A 31 8.58 11.42 -17.41
C ILE A 31 9.84 12.13 -17.95
N GLY A 32 10.31 11.75 -19.13
CA GLY A 32 11.49 12.36 -19.75
C GLY A 32 11.30 13.82 -20.21
N ASN A 33 10.11 14.38 -20.06
CA ASN A 33 9.71 15.71 -20.52
C ASN A 33 9.28 16.59 -19.32
N PRO A 34 10.20 17.38 -18.75
CA PRO A 34 9.93 18.14 -17.52
C PRO A 34 8.85 19.21 -17.73
N GLY A 35 8.10 19.51 -16.66
CA GLY A 35 7.06 20.53 -16.63
C GLY A 35 5.77 20.16 -17.35
N THR A 36 5.62 18.92 -17.82
CA THR A 36 4.39 18.47 -18.48
C THR A 36 3.41 17.83 -17.50
N SER A 37 2.11 17.99 -17.75
CA SER A 37 1.06 17.40 -16.92
C SER A 37 0.87 15.90 -17.19
N ALA A 38 0.25 15.19 -16.22
CA ALA A 38 -0.14 13.79 -16.40
C ALA A 38 -1.04 13.60 -17.63
N LEU A 39 -2.00 14.51 -17.84
CA LEU A 39 -2.91 14.44 -18.98
C LEU A 39 -2.19 14.60 -20.32
N ALA A 40 -1.24 15.53 -20.42
CA ALA A 40 -0.46 15.72 -21.65
C ALA A 40 0.35 14.46 -22.00
N ASN A 41 0.98 13.84 -21.02
CA ASN A 41 1.73 12.59 -21.20
C ASN A 41 0.82 11.41 -21.51
N ARG A 42 -0.34 11.29 -20.86
CA ARG A 42 -1.36 10.28 -21.22
C ARG A 42 -1.79 10.43 -22.69
N ASN A 43 -2.03 11.65 -23.14
CA ASN A 43 -2.43 11.91 -24.53
C ASN A 43 -1.30 11.61 -25.52
N TRP A 44 -0.05 11.81 -25.13
CA TRP A 44 1.09 11.38 -25.93
C TRP A 44 1.12 9.86 -26.08
N PHE A 45 0.97 9.09 -24.99
CA PHE A 45 0.86 7.62 -25.07
C PHE A 45 -0.33 7.19 -25.94
N GLU A 46 -1.47 7.87 -25.86
CA GLU A 46 -2.63 7.58 -26.73
C GLU A 46 -2.30 7.78 -28.20
N SER A 47 -1.56 8.84 -28.54
CA SER A 47 -1.21 9.15 -29.94
C SER A 47 -0.38 8.05 -30.62
N LEU A 48 0.30 7.18 -29.84
CA LEU A 48 1.10 6.08 -30.36
C LEU A 48 0.26 4.92 -30.92
N GLN A 49 -1.04 4.86 -30.65
CA GLN A 49 -1.92 3.77 -31.08
C GLN A 49 -1.86 3.48 -32.58
N ASN A 50 -1.58 4.48 -33.39
CA ASN A 50 -1.55 4.38 -34.86
C ASN A 50 -0.17 4.00 -35.42
N GLY A 51 0.83 3.66 -34.60
CA GLY A 51 2.11 3.15 -35.06
C GLY A 51 3.12 4.24 -35.41
N ALA A 52 3.38 5.19 -34.54
CA ALA A 52 4.38 6.25 -34.73
C ALA A 52 5.85 5.79 -34.59
N GLY A 53 6.15 4.51 -34.88
CA GLY A 53 7.51 3.95 -34.88
C GLY A 53 8.08 3.61 -33.50
N THR A 54 7.37 3.91 -32.42
CA THR A 54 7.80 3.60 -31.04
C THR A 54 6.71 2.86 -30.28
N LYS A 55 7.12 1.97 -29.39
CA LYS A 55 6.22 1.32 -28.41
C LYS A 55 6.51 1.93 -27.05
N ALA A 56 5.51 2.57 -26.45
CA ALA A 56 5.64 3.13 -25.10
C ALA A 56 4.29 3.23 -24.40
N SER A 57 4.29 2.92 -23.11
CA SER A 57 3.16 3.10 -22.21
C SER A 57 3.56 2.80 -20.77
N CYS A 58 2.70 3.17 -19.82
CA CYS A 58 2.83 2.81 -18.41
C CYS A 58 1.47 2.46 -17.83
N HIS A 59 1.43 1.86 -16.65
CA HIS A 59 0.17 1.58 -15.96
C HIS A 59 -0.39 2.85 -15.32
N TYR A 60 0.48 3.67 -14.73
CA TYR A 60 0.10 4.88 -14.02
C TYR A 60 0.99 6.07 -14.40
N ILE A 61 0.37 7.23 -14.41
CA ILE A 61 1.09 8.52 -14.42
C ILE A 61 0.69 9.29 -13.19
N ILE A 62 1.69 9.87 -12.50
CA ILE A 62 1.50 10.80 -11.39
C ILE A 62 1.85 12.20 -11.89
N GLY A 63 0.95 13.15 -11.75
CA GLY A 63 1.13 14.53 -12.19
C GLY A 63 1.87 15.40 -11.18
N LEU A 64 2.08 16.67 -11.56
CA LEU A 64 2.83 17.65 -10.75
C LEU A 64 2.11 18.04 -9.45
N ASP A 65 0.79 17.94 -9.43
CA ASP A 65 -0.07 18.23 -8.28
C ASP A 65 -0.49 16.96 -7.54
N GLY A 66 0.15 15.82 -7.85
CA GLY A 66 -0.09 14.53 -7.21
C GLY A 66 -1.32 13.78 -7.73
N GLU A 67 -1.96 14.25 -8.80
CA GLU A 67 -3.05 13.53 -9.46
C GLU A 67 -2.55 12.21 -10.07
N ILE A 68 -3.35 11.14 -9.98
CA ILE A 68 -2.99 9.82 -10.49
C ILE A 68 -3.93 9.40 -11.61
N LEU A 69 -3.38 9.10 -12.77
CA LEU A 69 -4.10 8.54 -13.91
C LEU A 69 -3.72 7.07 -14.10
N ARG A 70 -4.72 6.17 -14.19
CA ARG A 70 -4.50 4.78 -14.60
C ARG A 70 -4.74 4.64 -16.10
N LEU A 71 -3.71 4.21 -16.84
CA LEU A 71 -3.69 4.09 -18.29
C LEU A 71 -3.87 2.67 -18.78
N ILE A 72 -3.39 1.70 -18.01
CA ILE A 72 -3.45 0.27 -18.33
C ILE A 72 -3.89 -0.49 -17.07
N PRO A 73 -4.80 -1.50 -17.19
CA PRO A 73 -5.11 -2.40 -16.09
C PRO A 73 -3.86 -3.12 -15.56
N GLU A 74 -3.75 -3.27 -14.24
CA GLU A 74 -2.54 -3.82 -13.61
C GLU A 74 -2.21 -5.26 -14.02
N ASP A 75 -3.17 -6.03 -14.49
CA ASP A 75 -2.98 -7.40 -14.95
C ASP A 75 -2.54 -7.49 -16.42
N GLU A 76 -2.45 -6.36 -17.13
CA GLU A 76 -1.91 -6.28 -18.49
C GLU A 76 -0.42 -5.91 -18.48
N ILE A 77 0.30 -6.13 -19.57
CA ILE A 77 1.67 -5.62 -19.76
C ILE A 77 1.65 -4.19 -20.31
N SER A 78 2.66 -3.41 -19.97
CA SER A 78 2.94 -2.08 -20.55
C SER A 78 4.29 -2.09 -21.29
N TRP A 79 4.52 -1.12 -22.14
CA TRP A 79 5.81 -0.93 -22.83
C TRP A 79 6.63 0.17 -22.13
N CYS A 80 7.17 -0.11 -20.94
CA CYS A 80 7.85 0.87 -20.08
C CYS A 80 9.28 0.49 -19.68
N THR A 81 9.49 -0.78 -19.32
CA THR A 81 10.69 -1.21 -18.61
C THR A 81 11.44 -2.35 -19.32
N ASN A 82 11.40 -2.40 -20.64
CA ASN A 82 12.10 -3.37 -21.47
C ASN A 82 11.80 -4.85 -21.07
N SER A 83 12.81 -5.62 -20.66
CA SER A 83 12.63 -7.02 -20.24
C SER A 83 11.75 -7.19 -19.02
N ALA A 84 11.61 -6.17 -18.19
CA ALA A 84 10.78 -6.19 -16.98
C ALA A 84 9.28 -5.95 -17.25
N ASN A 85 8.87 -5.62 -18.49
CA ASN A 85 7.45 -5.43 -18.84
C ASN A 85 6.57 -6.63 -18.47
N SER A 86 7.13 -7.83 -18.52
CA SER A 86 6.40 -9.08 -18.31
C SER A 86 6.06 -9.37 -16.83
N TYR A 87 6.68 -8.65 -15.87
CA TYR A 87 6.51 -8.92 -14.45
C TYR A 87 6.38 -7.67 -13.57
N THR A 88 6.28 -6.46 -14.16
CA THR A 88 6.19 -5.21 -13.40
C THR A 88 4.92 -4.43 -13.68
N ILE A 89 4.43 -3.73 -12.64
CA ILE A 89 3.53 -2.58 -12.77
C ILE A 89 4.42 -1.35 -12.87
N SER A 90 4.28 -0.55 -13.93
CA SER A 90 5.12 0.62 -14.18
C SER A 90 4.40 1.93 -13.82
N ILE A 91 5.14 2.83 -13.18
CA ILE A 91 4.65 4.16 -12.80
C ILE A 91 5.60 5.20 -13.37
N GLU A 92 5.06 6.15 -14.13
CA GLU A 92 5.74 7.34 -14.62
C GLU A 92 5.35 8.54 -13.75
N ALA A 93 6.32 9.24 -13.16
CA ALA A 93 6.06 10.42 -12.34
C ALA A 93 6.53 11.70 -13.05
N CYS A 94 5.65 12.71 -13.11
CA CYS A 94 5.98 14.03 -13.61
C CYS A 94 6.91 14.77 -12.65
N HIS A 95 7.73 15.66 -13.18
CA HIS A 95 8.64 16.50 -12.41
C HIS A 95 8.75 17.90 -13.06
N PRO A 96 9.04 18.96 -12.27
CA PRO A 96 8.92 20.33 -12.76
C PRO A 96 10.04 20.75 -13.71
N ASP A 97 11.25 20.20 -13.55
CA ASP A 97 12.44 20.68 -14.24
C ASP A 97 13.44 19.56 -14.57
N ARG A 98 14.58 19.93 -15.16
CA ARG A 98 15.61 19.00 -15.63
C ARG A 98 16.42 18.31 -14.52
N THR A 99 16.25 18.69 -13.26
CA THR A 99 16.88 17.99 -12.12
C THR A 99 16.32 16.60 -11.93
N GLY A 100 15.04 16.39 -12.32
CA GLY A 100 14.30 15.16 -12.10
C GLY A 100 13.80 14.98 -10.67
N VAL A 101 13.92 16.03 -9.84
CA VAL A 101 13.33 16.07 -8.49
C VAL A 101 11.84 16.24 -8.61
N PHE A 102 11.09 15.45 -7.88
CA PHE A 102 9.62 15.52 -7.85
C PHE A 102 9.16 16.68 -6.96
N THR A 103 7.97 17.22 -7.23
CA THR A 103 7.30 18.08 -6.25
C THR A 103 6.93 17.27 -5.01
N ASP A 104 6.71 17.92 -3.86
CA ASP A 104 6.27 17.24 -2.64
C ASP A 104 4.96 16.46 -2.86
N LEU A 105 4.03 17.02 -3.65
CA LEU A 105 2.76 16.38 -3.98
C LEU A 105 2.95 15.15 -4.89
N THR A 106 3.78 15.27 -5.93
CA THR A 106 4.13 14.12 -6.78
C THR A 106 4.84 13.03 -5.98
N TYR A 107 5.82 13.42 -5.14
CA TYR A 107 6.59 12.47 -4.33
C TYR A 107 5.69 11.73 -3.35
N LYS A 108 4.82 12.47 -2.63
CA LYS A 108 3.86 11.85 -1.72
C LYS A 108 2.93 10.88 -2.43
N ALA A 109 2.33 11.28 -3.55
CA ALA A 109 1.46 10.42 -4.36
C ALA A 109 2.20 9.18 -4.87
N TYR A 110 3.51 9.31 -5.17
CA TYR A 110 4.34 8.19 -5.60
C TYR A 110 4.57 7.18 -4.47
N VAL A 111 4.87 7.65 -3.26
CA VAL A 111 4.97 6.80 -2.06
C VAL A 111 3.66 6.08 -1.80
N ASP A 112 2.54 6.81 -1.77
CA ASP A 112 1.21 6.26 -1.48
C ASP A 112 0.78 5.21 -2.52
N LEU A 113 0.99 5.48 -3.82
CA LEU A 113 0.65 4.54 -4.90
C LEU A 113 1.52 3.28 -4.88
N CYS A 114 2.83 3.43 -4.67
CA CYS A 114 3.73 2.28 -4.52
C CYS A 114 3.35 1.43 -3.31
N ALA A 115 3.00 2.04 -2.18
CA ALA A 115 2.59 1.33 -0.96
C ALA A 115 1.29 0.55 -1.18
N ASP A 116 0.29 1.15 -1.84
CA ASP A 116 -0.97 0.49 -2.19
C ASP A 116 -0.73 -0.71 -3.11
N ILE A 117 0.04 -0.54 -4.18
CA ILE A 117 0.35 -1.64 -5.11
C ILE A 117 1.13 -2.74 -4.40
N CYS A 118 2.19 -2.39 -3.65
CA CYS A 118 2.98 -3.37 -2.92
C CYS A 118 2.13 -4.16 -1.93
N SER A 119 1.23 -3.50 -1.19
CA SER A 119 0.32 -4.16 -0.25
C SER A 119 -0.64 -5.13 -0.95
N ARG A 120 -1.25 -4.72 -2.06
CA ARG A 120 -2.22 -5.55 -2.81
C ARG A 120 -1.58 -6.75 -3.53
N TRP A 121 -0.32 -6.61 -3.94
CA TRP A 121 0.40 -7.65 -4.68
C TRP A 121 1.39 -8.43 -3.81
N GLY A 122 1.46 -8.16 -2.49
CA GLY A 122 2.37 -8.85 -1.56
C GLY A 122 3.85 -8.62 -1.87
N LEU A 123 4.21 -7.42 -2.34
CA LEU A 123 5.59 -7.07 -2.73
C LEU A 123 6.33 -6.43 -1.55
N ASP A 124 7.59 -6.82 -1.36
CA ASP A 124 8.47 -6.19 -0.37
C ASP A 124 9.27 -5.04 -1.02
N PRO A 125 8.96 -3.77 -0.70
CA PRO A 125 9.63 -2.62 -1.30
C PRO A 125 11.13 -2.55 -0.99
N LEU A 126 11.58 -3.17 0.10
CA LEU A 126 12.99 -3.17 0.49
C LEU A 126 13.81 -4.26 -0.20
N HIS A 127 13.15 -5.37 -0.61
CA HIS A 127 13.80 -6.56 -1.14
C HIS A 127 13.28 -6.94 -2.54
N GLY A 128 13.38 -6.00 -3.48
CA GLY A 128 13.08 -6.24 -4.90
C GLY A 128 11.66 -5.97 -5.35
N GLY A 129 10.73 -5.65 -4.44
CA GLY A 129 9.36 -5.24 -4.80
C GLY A 129 9.27 -3.87 -5.45
N LEU A 130 10.29 -3.02 -5.29
CA LEU A 130 10.48 -1.78 -6.05
C LEU A 130 11.79 -1.85 -6.83
N ILE A 131 11.74 -1.52 -8.12
CA ILE A 131 12.90 -1.38 -9.00
C ILE A 131 12.83 -0.08 -9.80
N ARG A 132 13.98 0.45 -10.20
CA ARG A 132 14.07 1.57 -11.13
C ARG A 132 14.25 1.03 -12.56
N HIS A 133 13.89 1.80 -13.57
CA HIS A 133 14.31 1.49 -14.94
C HIS A 133 15.84 1.35 -15.03
N TYR A 134 16.56 2.15 -14.23
CA TYR A 134 18.02 2.08 -14.08
C TYR A 134 18.51 0.67 -13.72
N ASP A 135 17.83 -0.02 -12.82
CA ASP A 135 18.23 -1.34 -12.34
C ASP A 135 18.11 -2.44 -13.43
N VAL A 136 17.26 -2.20 -14.45
CA VAL A 136 17.01 -3.14 -15.54
C VAL A 136 17.94 -2.90 -16.73
N THR A 137 18.22 -1.63 -17.06
CA THR A 137 18.89 -1.29 -18.33
C THR A 137 20.09 -0.37 -18.20
N GLY A 138 20.36 0.19 -17.02
CA GLY A 138 21.38 1.25 -16.81
C GLY A 138 20.92 2.63 -17.28
N LYS A 139 19.70 2.79 -17.84
CA LYS A 139 19.16 4.09 -18.20
C LYS A 139 18.97 4.94 -16.94
N VAL A 140 19.42 6.20 -16.96
CA VAL A 140 19.25 7.15 -15.85
C VAL A 140 17.74 7.50 -15.71
N CYS A 141 16.99 6.63 -15.07
CA CYS A 141 15.53 6.73 -14.88
C CYS A 141 15.08 5.93 -13.65
N PRO A 142 14.35 6.52 -12.68
CA PRO A 142 14.13 7.97 -12.53
C PRO A 142 15.45 8.71 -12.26
N LYS A 143 15.63 9.88 -12.88
CA LYS A 143 16.89 10.59 -12.82
C LYS A 143 17.35 10.85 -11.39
N TRP A 144 16.50 11.46 -10.55
CA TRP A 144 16.84 11.77 -9.17
C TRP A 144 17.28 10.53 -8.38
N PHE A 145 16.57 9.42 -8.51
CA PHE A 145 16.89 8.18 -7.80
C PHE A 145 18.10 7.44 -8.38
N ALA A 146 18.41 7.64 -9.67
CA ALA A 146 19.61 7.07 -10.27
C ALA A 146 20.87 7.85 -9.89
N ASP A 147 20.79 9.19 -9.89
CA ASP A 147 21.90 10.07 -9.53
C ASP A 147 22.19 10.06 -8.02
N TYR A 148 21.17 9.83 -7.17
CA TYR A 148 21.26 9.85 -5.71
C TYR A 148 20.75 8.55 -5.09
N PRO A 149 21.58 7.50 -5.00
CA PRO A 149 21.15 6.19 -4.45
C PRO A 149 20.57 6.27 -3.04
N ALA A 150 21.04 7.20 -2.19
CA ALA A 150 20.50 7.41 -0.86
C ALA A 150 19.02 7.87 -0.89
N ALA A 151 18.64 8.68 -1.87
CA ALA A 151 17.24 9.09 -2.06
C ALA A 151 16.35 7.91 -2.48
N TRP A 152 16.88 6.99 -3.30
CA TRP A 152 16.19 5.76 -3.64
C TRP A 152 15.95 4.85 -2.43
N GLU A 153 16.98 4.66 -1.61
CA GLU A 153 16.85 3.87 -0.37
C GLU A 153 15.89 4.51 0.63
N GLN A 154 15.87 5.85 0.72
CA GLN A 154 14.89 6.55 1.54
C GLN A 154 13.47 6.36 1.01
N PHE A 155 13.25 6.52 -0.30
CA PHE A 155 11.95 6.31 -0.95
C PHE A 155 11.40 4.91 -0.64
N LYS A 156 12.22 3.85 -0.78
CA LYS A 156 11.81 2.49 -0.44
C LYS A 156 11.39 2.34 1.02
N ARG A 157 12.13 2.95 1.95
CA ARG A 157 11.75 2.93 3.38
C ARG A 157 10.45 3.68 3.66
N GLU A 158 10.23 4.80 2.98
CA GLU A 158 8.97 5.55 3.11
C GLU A 158 7.79 4.77 2.56
N VAL A 159 7.94 4.08 1.43
CA VAL A 159 6.92 3.15 0.90
C VAL A 159 6.66 2.01 1.90
N ALA A 160 7.69 1.38 2.45
CA ALA A 160 7.54 0.33 3.45
C ALA A 160 6.83 0.83 4.73
N LYS A 161 7.12 2.06 5.13
CA LYS A 161 6.42 2.72 6.26
C LYS A 161 4.95 3.00 5.91
N ALA A 162 4.66 3.48 4.70
CA ALA A 162 3.30 3.77 4.25
C ALA A 162 2.43 2.51 4.08
N MET A 163 3.03 1.33 3.87
CA MET A 163 2.32 0.04 3.86
C MET A 163 1.86 -0.41 5.26
N GLN A 164 2.41 0.15 6.32
CA GLN A 164 1.99 -0.19 7.67
C GLN A 164 0.58 0.35 7.90
N ALA A 165 -0.27 -0.48 8.51
CA ALA A 165 -1.59 -0.03 8.91
C ALA A 165 -1.45 1.13 9.91
N VAL A 166 -2.16 2.23 9.63
CA VAL A 166 -2.25 3.35 10.58
C VAL A 166 -3.51 3.12 11.40
N TYR A 167 -3.33 2.84 12.69
CA TYR A 167 -4.40 2.62 13.65
C TYR A 167 -4.70 3.88 14.45
N GLU A 168 -5.95 4.11 14.81
CA GLU A 168 -6.25 5.03 15.89
C GLU A 168 -5.76 4.42 17.21
N ILE A 169 -4.97 5.16 17.98
CA ILE A 169 -4.46 4.69 19.29
C ILE A 169 -5.67 4.53 20.22
N GLY A 170 -5.76 3.36 20.86
CA GLY A 170 -6.86 3.01 21.74
C GLY A 170 -7.77 1.94 21.14
N TRP A 171 -9.03 1.95 21.57
CA TRP A 171 -10.05 1.01 21.10
C TRP A 171 -10.56 1.38 19.71
N ASN A 172 -10.58 0.39 18.83
CA ASN A 172 -11.12 0.46 17.47
C ASN A 172 -12.17 -0.62 17.28
N LYS A 173 -13.15 -0.39 16.40
CA LYS A 173 -14.20 -1.37 16.06
C LYS A 173 -14.42 -1.41 14.55
N ASP A 174 -14.57 -2.61 14.03
CA ASP A 174 -15.04 -2.85 12.67
C ASP A 174 -16.14 -3.92 12.64
N LYS A 175 -16.48 -4.43 11.45
CA LYS A 175 -17.50 -5.46 11.28
C LYS A 175 -17.18 -6.81 11.96
N ASN A 176 -15.91 -7.06 12.29
CA ASN A 176 -15.44 -8.32 12.88
C ASN A 176 -15.29 -8.24 14.41
N GLY A 177 -15.30 -7.03 15.01
CA GLY A 177 -15.20 -6.85 16.45
C GLY A 177 -14.33 -5.69 16.89
N TRP A 178 -14.00 -5.70 18.19
CA TRP A 178 -13.14 -4.73 18.83
C TRP A 178 -11.68 -5.16 18.78
N TRP A 179 -10.77 -4.21 18.58
CA TRP A 179 -9.33 -4.40 18.69
C TRP A 179 -8.68 -3.16 19.31
N TYR A 180 -7.46 -3.29 19.84
CA TYR A 180 -6.78 -2.21 20.54
C TYR A 180 -5.39 -1.98 19.97
N ALA A 181 -5.03 -0.71 19.77
CA ALA A 181 -3.72 -0.28 19.28
C ALA A 181 -2.99 0.54 20.34
N ASP A 182 -1.76 0.15 20.70
CA ASP A 182 -0.87 0.94 21.56
C ASP A 182 -0.19 2.08 20.78
N THR A 183 -0.02 1.91 19.47
CA THR A 183 0.61 2.87 18.57
C THR A 183 -0.12 2.89 17.22
N GLU A 184 0.17 3.87 16.37
CA GLU A 184 -0.37 3.96 15.02
C GLU A 184 -0.05 2.75 14.12
N THR A 185 0.88 1.89 14.52
CA THR A 185 1.35 0.76 13.68
C THR A 185 1.32 -0.59 14.37
N THR A 186 0.88 -0.67 15.64
CA THR A 186 0.85 -1.92 16.40
C THR A 186 -0.50 -2.16 17.05
N CYS A 187 -1.04 -3.36 16.90
CA CYS A 187 -2.21 -3.84 17.62
C CYS A 187 -1.87 -5.17 18.32
N HIS A 188 -2.71 -5.56 19.30
CA HIS A 188 -2.51 -6.80 20.06
C HIS A 188 -3.01 -8.01 19.28
N ARG A 189 -2.25 -9.13 19.37
CA ARG A 189 -2.61 -10.43 18.78
C ARG A 189 -2.14 -11.56 19.69
N SER A 190 -2.96 -12.59 19.83
CA SER A 190 -2.65 -13.79 20.61
C SER A 190 -2.07 -13.49 22.00
N CYS A 191 -2.63 -12.48 22.69
CA CYS A 191 -2.07 -12.03 23.97
C CYS A 191 -3.13 -11.48 24.93
N TRP A 192 -2.78 -11.52 26.22
CA TRP A 192 -3.49 -10.83 27.28
C TRP A 192 -3.06 -9.38 27.39
N LYS A 193 -4.00 -8.46 27.67
CA LYS A 193 -3.71 -7.06 27.95
C LYS A 193 -4.61 -6.53 29.06
N ILE A 194 -4.06 -5.68 29.93
CA ILE A 194 -4.82 -4.89 30.89
C ILE A 194 -4.95 -3.48 30.30
N ILE A 195 -6.19 -3.02 30.15
CA ILE A 195 -6.54 -1.69 29.62
C ILE A 195 -7.55 -1.08 30.59
N ASN A 196 -7.22 0.09 31.13
CA ASN A 196 -8.08 0.79 32.12
C ASN A 196 -8.52 -0.12 33.27
N ASN A 197 -7.60 -0.89 33.85
CA ASN A 197 -7.80 -1.84 34.94
C ASN A 197 -8.70 -3.04 34.63
N HIS A 198 -9.08 -3.29 33.37
CA HIS A 198 -9.80 -4.47 32.93
C HIS A 198 -8.92 -5.34 32.03
N LYS A 199 -9.08 -6.67 32.13
CA LYS A 199 -8.25 -7.62 31.39
C LYS A 199 -9.00 -8.14 30.19
N TYR A 200 -8.31 -8.19 29.06
CA TYR A 200 -8.80 -8.63 27.75
C TYR A 200 -7.89 -9.68 27.17
N TYR A 201 -8.40 -10.52 26.28
CA TYR A 201 -7.61 -11.39 25.45
C TYR A 201 -7.88 -11.08 23.98
N PHE A 202 -6.80 -10.95 23.20
CA PHE A 202 -6.86 -10.73 21.76
C PHE A 202 -6.51 -12.02 21.03
N ASN A 203 -7.35 -12.44 20.08
CA ASN A 203 -7.13 -13.64 19.27
C ASN A 203 -6.00 -13.45 18.25
N SER A 204 -5.73 -14.47 17.41
CA SER A 204 -4.68 -14.43 16.38
C SER A 204 -4.96 -13.37 15.30
N ASP A 205 -6.20 -13.02 15.06
CA ASP A 205 -6.60 -12.01 14.09
C ASP A 205 -6.52 -10.58 14.66
N GLY A 206 -6.34 -10.47 16.00
CA GLY A 206 -6.17 -9.21 16.71
C GLY A 206 -7.46 -8.67 17.33
N TYR A 207 -8.56 -9.42 17.32
CA TYR A 207 -9.82 -8.99 17.93
C TYR A 207 -9.92 -9.43 19.39
N ALA A 208 -10.42 -8.55 20.23
CA ALA A 208 -10.78 -8.86 21.61
C ALA A 208 -11.93 -9.88 21.60
N VAL A 209 -11.76 -10.94 22.38
CA VAL A 209 -12.71 -12.04 22.41
C VAL A 209 -13.89 -11.76 23.34
N THR A 210 -15.03 -12.40 23.08
CA THR A 210 -16.24 -12.35 23.88
C THR A 210 -16.70 -13.77 24.22
N ASP A 211 -17.58 -13.87 25.24
CA ASP A 211 -18.19 -15.15 25.63
C ASP A 211 -17.13 -16.16 26.14
N TRP A 212 -17.45 -17.46 26.13
CA TRP A 212 -16.56 -18.51 26.62
C TRP A 212 -15.41 -18.78 25.66
N GLN A 213 -14.18 -18.66 26.16
CA GLN A 213 -12.97 -18.93 25.40
C GLN A 213 -12.04 -19.89 26.18
N LYS A 214 -11.46 -20.86 25.46
CA LYS A 214 -10.45 -21.74 26.03
C LYS A 214 -9.07 -21.25 25.61
N ILE A 215 -8.30 -20.71 26.56
CA ILE A 215 -6.97 -20.14 26.34
C ILE A 215 -5.97 -20.95 27.19
N ASP A 216 -4.95 -21.50 26.55
CA ASP A 216 -3.92 -22.33 27.20
C ASP A 216 -4.50 -23.45 28.10
N GLY A 217 -5.59 -24.06 27.64
CA GLY A 217 -6.26 -25.17 28.34
C GLY A 217 -7.29 -24.76 29.41
N THR A 218 -7.34 -23.49 29.78
CA THR A 218 -8.25 -22.93 30.80
C THR A 218 -9.41 -22.18 30.14
N TRP A 219 -10.62 -22.37 30.72
CA TRP A 219 -11.82 -21.65 30.28
C TRP A 219 -11.92 -20.28 30.96
N TYR A 220 -12.23 -19.26 30.16
CA TYR A 220 -12.47 -17.88 30.55
C TYR A 220 -13.77 -17.38 29.95
N TYR A 221 -14.44 -16.46 30.65
CA TYR A 221 -15.66 -15.84 30.16
C TYR A 221 -15.47 -14.33 30.05
N PHE A 222 -15.82 -13.78 28.89
CA PHE A 222 -15.68 -12.38 28.56
C PHE A 222 -17.03 -11.75 28.29
N GLU A 223 -17.20 -10.46 28.62
CA GLU A 223 -18.46 -9.72 28.44
C GLU A 223 -18.92 -9.74 26.97
N PRO A 224 -20.05 -10.39 26.66
CA PRO A 224 -20.49 -10.57 25.28
C PRO A 224 -21.49 -9.51 24.81
N ARG A 225 -22.00 -8.64 25.72
CA ARG A 225 -23.08 -7.70 25.38
C ARG A 225 -22.55 -6.55 24.52
N ALA A 226 -22.93 -6.55 23.25
CA ALA A 226 -22.62 -5.49 22.33
C ALA A 226 -23.12 -4.13 22.82
N GLY A 227 -22.24 -3.13 22.82
CA GLY A 227 -22.55 -1.78 23.31
C GLY A 227 -22.46 -1.62 24.84
N HIS A 228 -22.05 -2.65 25.58
CA HIS A 228 -21.69 -2.50 26.99
C HIS A 228 -20.34 -1.75 27.10
N ASP A 229 -20.19 -0.84 28.08
CA ASP A 229 -18.96 -0.04 28.25
C ASP A 229 -17.70 -0.89 28.44
N LEU A 230 -17.85 -2.12 28.94
CA LEU A 230 -16.78 -3.09 29.17
C LEU A 230 -16.95 -4.35 28.28
N GLU A 231 -17.52 -4.19 27.08
CA GLU A 231 -17.59 -5.28 26.07
C GLU A 231 -16.19 -5.92 25.90
N CYS A 232 -16.11 -7.25 25.85
CA CYS A 232 -14.88 -8.04 25.80
C CYS A 232 -14.03 -8.11 27.09
N ALA A 233 -14.44 -7.50 28.20
CA ALA A 233 -13.68 -7.60 29.44
C ALA A 233 -13.86 -8.96 30.13
N LEU A 234 -12.77 -9.44 30.77
CA LEU A 234 -12.76 -10.72 31.48
C LEU A 234 -13.62 -10.67 32.75
N TYR A 235 -14.47 -11.67 32.92
CA TYR A 235 -15.15 -11.96 34.19
C TYR A 235 -14.25 -12.74 35.14
N VAL A 236 -14.35 -12.45 36.42
CA VAL A 236 -13.70 -13.19 37.51
C VAL A 236 -14.73 -13.56 38.56
N SER A 237 -14.43 -14.58 39.38
CA SER A 237 -15.26 -14.92 40.54
C SER A 237 -14.80 -14.10 41.75
N ASP A 238 -15.74 -13.45 42.42
CA ASP A 238 -15.46 -12.86 43.75
C ASP A 238 -15.22 -13.93 44.84
N ALA A 239 -14.94 -13.49 46.04
CA ALA A 239 -14.65 -14.38 47.18
C ALA A 239 -15.83 -15.30 47.57
N VAL A 240 -17.05 -15.03 47.11
CA VAL A 240 -18.26 -15.85 47.34
C VAL A 240 -18.75 -16.56 46.07
N GLY A 241 -17.96 -16.52 44.99
CA GLY A 241 -18.23 -17.23 43.74
C GLY A 241 -19.17 -16.49 42.78
N ARG A 242 -19.50 -15.21 43.01
CA ARG A 242 -20.24 -14.43 42.02
C ARG A 242 -19.34 -14.04 40.87
N GLN A 243 -19.92 -14.09 39.66
CA GLN A 243 -19.22 -13.65 38.44
C GLN A 243 -19.39 -12.13 38.28
N GLU A 244 -18.27 -11.41 38.20
CA GLU A 244 -18.23 -9.98 37.92
C GLU A 244 -17.09 -9.65 36.97
N ILE A 245 -17.16 -8.49 36.29
CA ILE A 245 -16.06 -8.04 35.44
C ILE A 245 -14.88 -7.67 36.35
N GLY A 246 -13.75 -8.33 36.11
CA GLY A 246 -12.56 -8.22 36.97
C GLY A 246 -11.88 -6.87 36.90
N LEU A 247 -11.41 -6.38 38.06
CA LEU A 247 -10.43 -5.29 38.16
C LEU A 247 -9.06 -5.87 38.41
N PHE A 248 -8.01 -5.35 37.74
CA PHE A 248 -6.64 -5.84 37.74
C PHE A 248 -5.61 -4.75 37.99
#